data_b40d3bfce874f102f67815d89bbb987f
#
_entry.id   b40d3bfce874f102f67815d89bbb987f
#
_cell.length_a   1.000
_cell.length_b   1.000
_cell.length_c   1.000
_cell.angle_alpha   90.00
_cell.angle_beta   90.00
_cell.angle_gamma   90.00
#
_symmetry.space_group_name_H-M   'P 1'
#
loop_
_entity.id
_entity.type
_entity.pdbx_description
1 polymer ?
#
loop_
_entity_poly.entity_id
_entity_poly.type
_entity_poly.pdbx_seq_one_letter_code
_entity_poly.pdbx_strand_id
1 'polypeptide(L)'
;IALCDHPEIEEILTRLVEMGYSISPASLRLDDITPTILRLLRQSGEKTITIAPETGSDRLRRVVNKTLTNDEILDAADMIFESGMENLKLYFMIGIPTETDDDLVAIRDLTLQLRERMMKYARTRGHIGRIIGSVNPLVPKPGTAYQWLAMEDDRSIERKIVRIRSLMAGIDNVYFNIKSERHSFYQALLSLGDRRVAPVIEAGHRNGGKWR
;
A
#
# COMPACT_ATOMS: atom_id res chain seq x y z
N ILE A 1 7.32 12.15 6.00
CA ILE A 1 8.64 12.40 5.39
C ILE A 1 8.94 11.16 4.57
N ALA A 2 9.05 11.33 3.25
CA ALA A 2 9.49 10.25 2.36
C ALA A 2 11.02 10.20 2.32
N LEU A 3 11.57 9.03 1.99
CA LEU A 3 13.02 8.86 1.85
C LEU A 3 13.62 9.87 0.88
N CYS A 4 12.93 10.12 -0.22
CA CYS A 4 13.39 10.96 -1.32
C CYS A 4 13.11 12.47 -1.12
N ASP A 5 12.58 12.88 0.03
CA ASP A 5 12.44 14.30 0.36
C ASP A 5 13.81 14.96 0.64
N HIS A 6 14.86 14.17 0.86
CA HIS A 6 16.21 14.70 1.09
C HIS A 6 16.89 15.03 -0.24
N PRO A 7 17.40 16.27 -0.45
CA PRO A 7 17.96 16.70 -1.74
C PRO A 7 19.20 15.90 -2.17
N GLU A 8 19.96 15.34 -1.23
CA GLU A 8 21.17 14.55 -1.49
C GLU A 8 20.93 13.04 -1.36
N ILE A 9 19.68 12.58 -1.54
CA ILE A 9 19.34 11.19 -1.27
C ILE A 9 20.15 10.19 -2.10
N GLU A 10 20.41 10.49 -3.36
CA GLU A 10 21.19 9.59 -4.23
C GLU A 10 22.64 9.46 -3.76
N GLU A 11 23.26 10.55 -3.26
CA GLU A 11 24.60 10.52 -2.68
C GLU A 11 24.62 9.71 -1.38
N ILE A 12 23.64 9.92 -0.50
CA ILE A 12 23.49 9.17 0.75
C ILE A 12 23.36 7.66 0.46
N LEU A 13 22.46 7.30 -0.46
CA LEU A 13 22.26 5.89 -0.85
C LEU A 13 23.52 5.31 -1.47
N THR A 14 24.24 6.06 -2.30
CA THR A 14 25.51 5.61 -2.91
C THR A 14 26.52 5.28 -1.84
N ARG A 15 26.75 6.16 -0.88
CA ARG A 15 27.69 5.94 0.23
C ARG A 15 27.30 4.75 1.10
N LEU A 16 26.00 4.59 1.39
CA LEU A 16 25.51 3.44 2.16
C LEU A 16 25.78 2.12 1.43
N VAL A 17 25.58 2.08 0.11
CA VAL A 17 25.88 0.90 -0.72
C VAL A 17 27.38 0.62 -0.73
N GLU A 18 28.24 1.63 -0.89
CA GLU A 18 29.71 1.49 -0.84
C GLU A 18 30.21 0.98 0.51
N MET A 19 29.54 1.37 1.60
CA MET A 19 29.82 0.87 2.95
C MET A 19 29.27 -0.54 3.21
N GLY A 20 28.58 -1.15 2.25
CA GLY A 20 28.03 -2.50 2.34
C GLY A 20 26.73 -2.63 3.15
N TYR A 21 26.00 -1.53 3.37
CA TYR A 21 24.72 -1.57 4.07
C TYR A 21 23.59 -2.08 3.15
N SER A 22 22.71 -2.90 3.70
CA SER A 22 21.43 -3.21 3.09
C SER A 22 20.45 -2.05 3.31
N ILE A 23 19.75 -1.66 2.26
CA ILE A 23 18.79 -0.56 2.29
C ILE A 23 17.41 -1.12 1.98
N SER A 24 16.48 -0.96 2.92
CA SER A 24 15.07 -1.34 2.73
C SER A 24 14.20 -0.11 2.99
N PRO A 25 13.84 0.64 1.95
CA PRO A 25 12.99 1.81 2.10
C PRO A 25 11.58 1.39 2.49
N ALA A 26 10.86 2.31 3.12
CA ALA A 26 9.40 2.23 3.26
C ALA A 26 8.75 2.31 1.86
N SER A 27 7.50 2.76 1.74
CA SER A 27 6.92 3.03 0.42
C SER A 27 7.63 4.20 -0.26
N LEU A 28 7.88 4.07 -1.56
CA LEU A 28 8.36 5.16 -2.41
C LEU A 28 7.15 5.88 -3.05
N ARG A 29 7.28 7.18 -3.24
CA ARG A 29 6.35 7.90 -4.12
C ARG A 29 6.73 7.58 -5.56
N LEU A 30 5.76 7.57 -6.47
CA LEU A 30 6.06 7.28 -7.87
C LEU A 30 7.04 8.27 -8.48
N ASP A 31 6.88 9.56 -8.15
CA ASP A 31 7.74 10.65 -8.62
C ASP A 31 9.22 10.49 -8.18
N ASP A 32 9.44 9.72 -7.12
CA ASP A 32 10.76 9.48 -6.53
C ASP A 32 11.45 8.24 -7.16
N ILE A 33 10.76 7.50 -8.02
CA ILE A 33 11.31 6.28 -8.64
C ILE A 33 12.16 6.69 -9.84
N THR A 34 13.48 6.69 -9.64
CA THR A 34 14.47 6.94 -10.70
C THR A 34 15.30 5.70 -10.99
N PRO A 35 15.84 5.56 -12.19
CA PRO A 35 16.76 4.46 -12.51
C PRO A 35 17.95 4.38 -11.54
N THR A 36 18.46 5.52 -11.07
CA THR A 36 19.57 5.58 -10.11
C THR A 36 19.15 4.98 -8.76
N ILE A 37 18.02 5.40 -8.21
CA ILE A 37 17.52 4.88 -6.92
C ILE A 37 17.25 3.38 -7.02
N LEU A 38 16.58 2.93 -8.08
CA LEU A 38 16.32 1.50 -8.29
C LEU A 38 17.62 0.68 -8.38
N ARG A 39 18.63 1.17 -9.10
CA ARG A 39 19.94 0.53 -9.20
C ARG A 39 20.62 0.43 -7.83
N LEU A 40 20.65 1.52 -7.05
CA LEU A 40 21.26 1.53 -5.72
C LEU A 40 20.55 0.58 -4.75
N LEU A 41 19.23 0.58 -4.73
CA LEU A 41 18.44 -0.36 -3.92
C LEU A 41 18.72 -1.80 -4.33
N ARG A 42 18.78 -2.07 -5.64
CA ARG A 42 19.10 -3.42 -6.14
C ARG A 42 20.51 -3.86 -5.73
N GLN A 43 21.51 -2.97 -5.81
CA GLN A 43 22.87 -3.22 -5.38
C GLN A 43 22.96 -3.50 -3.87
N SER A 44 22.14 -2.86 -3.05
CA SER A 44 22.05 -3.11 -1.61
C SER A 44 21.36 -4.42 -1.24
N GLY A 45 20.87 -5.19 -2.23
CA GLY A 45 20.19 -6.46 -2.03
C GLY A 45 18.66 -6.38 -1.95
N GLU A 46 18.06 -5.19 -2.11
CA GLU A 46 16.59 -5.06 -2.13
C GLU A 46 16.01 -5.75 -3.38
N LYS A 47 14.90 -6.45 -3.17
CA LYS A 47 14.18 -7.18 -4.22
C LYS A 47 12.73 -6.72 -4.39
N THR A 48 12.25 -5.87 -3.50
CA THR A 48 10.85 -5.48 -3.40
C THR A 48 10.72 -3.97 -3.37
N ILE A 49 10.00 -3.41 -4.32
CA ILE A 49 9.58 -2.00 -4.23
C ILE A 49 8.16 -1.93 -3.71
N THR A 50 7.92 -0.97 -2.81
CA THR A 50 6.60 -0.69 -2.26
C THR A 50 6.10 0.65 -2.77
N ILE A 51 4.95 0.66 -3.41
CA ILE A 51 4.24 1.87 -3.83
C ILE A 51 2.83 1.90 -3.24
N ALA A 52 2.22 3.06 -3.20
CA ALA A 52 0.89 3.26 -2.64
C ALA A 52 -0.08 3.81 -3.71
N PRO A 53 -0.72 2.97 -4.53
CA PRO A 53 -1.78 3.41 -5.44
C PRO A 53 -2.99 3.98 -4.71
N GLU A 54 -3.21 3.61 -3.47
CA GLU A 54 -4.35 3.88 -2.56
C GLU A 54 -5.64 3.20 -3.01
N THR A 55 -5.96 3.23 -4.30
CA THR A 55 -7.14 2.61 -4.90
C THR A 55 -6.84 2.13 -6.33
N GLY A 56 -7.72 1.30 -6.89
CA GLY A 56 -7.58 0.80 -8.26
C GLY A 56 -8.02 1.78 -9.34
N SER A 57 -8.85 2.78 -9.01
CA SER A 57 -9.43 3.70 -9.98
C SER A 57 -8.89 5.12 -9.87
N ASP A 58 -8.64 5.75 -11.03
CA ASP A 58 -8.24 7.17 -11.11
C ASP A 58 -9.30 8.10 -10.50
N ARG A 59 -10.58 7.74 -10.68
CA ARG A 59 -11.70 8.47 -10.10
C ARG A 59 -11.57 8.57 -8.58
N LEU A 60 -11.36 7.44 -7.93
CA LEU A 60 -11.32 7.39 -6.47
C LEU A 60 -10.00 7.94 -5.91
N ARG A 61 -8.90 7.86 -6.67
CA ARG A 61 -7.64 8.55 -6.32
C ARG A 61 -7.83 10.07 -6.26
N ARG A 62 -8.60 10.66 -7.17
CA ARG A 62 -8.94 12.09 -7.10
C ARG A 62 -9.73 12.45 -5.84
N VAL A 63 -10.59 11.54 -5.34
CA VAL A 63 -11.31 11.75 -4.07
C VAL A 63 -10.35 11.87 -2.87
N VAL A 64 -9.27 11.10 -2.86
CA VAL A 64 -8.22 11.19 -1.82
C VAL A 64 -7.14 12.22 -2.16
N ASN A 65 -7.40 13.10 -3.11
CA ASN A 65 -6.47 14.14 -3.58
C ASN A 65 -5.11 13.59 -4.04
N LYS A 66 -5.13 12.44 -4.69
CA LYS A 66 -3.94 11.84 -5.30
C LYS A 66 -4.10 11.87 -6.83
N THR A 67 -3.27 12.65 -7.49
CA THR A 67 -3.37 12.90 -8.95
C THR A 67 -2.81 11.78 -9.82
N LEU A 68 -2.26 10.74 -9.20
CA LEU A 68 -1.66 9.60 -9.84
C LEU A 68 -2.66 8.81 -10.71
N THR A 69 -2.27 8.46 -11.92
CA THR A 69 -3.06 7.67 -12.87
C THR A 69 -2.61 6.20 -12.93
N ASN A 70 -3.46 5.33 -13.48
CA ASN A 70 -3.08 3.92 -13.71
C ASN A 70 -1.93 3.80 -14.70
N ASP A 71 -1.89 4.64 -15.74
CA ASP A 71 -0.82 4.63 -16.73
C ASP A 71 0.53 4.96 -16.09
N GLU A 72 0.60 6.00 -15.26
CA GLU A 72 1.82 6.34 -14.51
C GLU A 72 2.27 5.22 -13.57
N ILE A 73 1.33 4.51 -12.93
CA ILE A 73 1.64 3.34 -12.10
C ILE A 73 2.23 2.20 -12.94
N LEU A 74 1.68 1.96 -14.13
CA LEU A 74 2.15 0.92 -15.03
C LEU A 74 3.53 1.25 -15.62
N ASP A 75 3.77 2.51 -15.97
CA ASP A 75 5.08 2.98 -16.46
C ASP A 75 6.15 2.84 -15.37
N ALA A 76 5.84 3.23 -14.14
CA ALA A 76 6.73 3.02 -13.00
C ALA A 76 7.00 1.52 -12.74
N ALA A 77 5.99 0.67 -12.90
CA ALA A 77 6.17 -0.78 -12.75
C ALA A 77 7.10 -1.36 -13.83
N ASP A 78 7.03 -0.89 -15.07
CA ASP A 78 7.96 -1.27 -16.11
C ASP A 78 9.41 -0.89 -15.73
N MET A 79 9.67 0.34 -15.25
CA MET A 79 11.00 0.75 -14.75
C MET A 79 11.48 -0.11 -13.58
N ILE A 80 10.58 -0.40 -12.63
CA ILE A 80 10.88 -1.24 -11.45
C ILE A 80 11.31 -2.64 -11.90
N PHE A 81 10.54 -3.29 -12.77
CA PHE A 81 10.85 -4.65 -13.19
C PHE A 81 12.04 -4.72 -14.15
N GLU A 82 12.25 -3.70 -15.00
CA GLU A 82 13.41 -3.56 -15.87
C GLU A 82 14.70 -3.43 -15.06
N SER A 83 14.69 -2.71 -13.93
CA SER A 83 15.85 -2.59 -13.02
C SER A 83 16.26 -3.90 -12.36
N GLY A 84 15.50 -4.97 -12.53
CA GLY A 84 15.75 -6.28 -11.93
C GLY A 84 15.07 -6.51 -10.57
N MET A 85 14.24 -5.59 -10.11
CA MET A 85 13.39 -5.83 -8.95
C MET A 85 12.42 -6.99 -9.23
N GLU A 86 12.24 -7.87 -8.25
CA GLU A 86 11.47 -9.10 -8.43
C GLU A 86 10.02 -8.91 -8.00
N ASN A 87 9.80 -8.18 -6.91
CA ASN A 87 8.51 -8.07 -6.26
C ASN A 87 8.02 -6.62 -6.23
N LEU A 88 6.71 -6.47 -6.33
CA LEU A 88 6.03 -5.19 -6.16
C LEU A 88 5.00 -5.30 -5.04
N LYS A 89 5.12 -4.43 -4.04
CA LYS A 89 4.15 -4.33 -2.95
C LYS A 89 3.29 -3.10 -3.14
N LEU A 90 1.99 -3.28 -3.01
CA LEU A 90 0.96 -2.28 -3.28
C LEU A 90 0.18 -1.99 -2.00
N TYR A 91 0.02 -0.73 -1.64
CA TYR A 91 -0.89 -0.34 -0.59
C TYR A 91 -2.20 0.17 -1.17
N PHE A 92 -3.30 -0.41 -0.70
CA PHE A 92 -4.66 -0.02 -1.04
C PHE A 92 -5.46 0.32 0.22
N MET A 93 -6.42 1.20 0.06
CA MET A 93 -7.43 1.52 1.05
C MET A 93 -8.83 1.16 0.53
N ILE A 94 -9.73 0.78 1.43
CA ILE A 94 -11.16 0.58 1.19
C ILE A 94 -11.97 1.38 2.20
N GLY A 95 -13.25 1.59 1.91
CA GLY A 95 -14.08 2.46 2.76
C GLY A 95 -13.83 3.95 2.52
N ILE A 96 -13.34 4.30 1.35
CA ILE A 96 -13.16 5.69 0.93
C ILE A 96 -14.54 6.27 0.58
N PRO A 97 -14.84 7.52 0.96
CA PRO A 97 -16.10 8.16 0.56
C PRO A 97 -16.35 8.03 -0.95
N THR A 98 -17.58 7.72 -1.33
CA THR A 98 -18.01 7.49 -2.73
C THR A 98 -17.47 6.24 -3.42
N GLU A 99 -16.80 5.34 -2.69
CA GLU A 99 -16.32 4.06 -3.22
C GLU A 99 -17.47 3.16 -3.65
N THR A 100 -17.35 2.55 -4.82
CA THR A 100 -18.32 1.62 -5.42
C THR A 100 -17.70 0.23 -5.63
N ASP A 101 -18.51 -0.77 -6.02
CA ASP A 101 -17.99 -2.09 -6.38
C ASP A 101 -17.04 -2.04 -7.59
N ASP A 102 -17.28 -1.11 -8.53
CA ASP A 102 -16.39 -0.92 -9.68
C ASP A 102 -14.98 -0.48 -9.26
N ASP A 103 -14.85 0.28 -8.16
CA ASP A 103 -13.54 0.67 -7.64
C ASP A 103 -12.81 -0.52 -7.01
N LEU A 104 -13.53 -1.46 -6.39
CA LEU A 104 -12.96 -2.71 -5.89
C LEU A 104 -12.53 -3.63 -7.04
N VAL A 105 -13.34 -3.70 -8.10
CA VAL A 105 -12.98 -4.40 -9.35
C VAL A 105 -11.74 -3.77 -9.98
N ALA A 106 -11.63 -2.45 -9.97
CA ALA A 106 -10.47 -1.74 -10.49
C ALA A 106 -9.16 -2.09 -9.74
N ILE A 107 -9.22 -2.42 -8.44
CA ILE A 107 -8.04 -2.93 -7.70
C ILE A 107 -7.54 -4.24 -8.33
N ARG A 108 -8.47 -5.16 -8.68
CA ARG A 108 -8.12 -6.40 -9.37
C ARG A 108 -7.51 -6.10 -10.74
N ASP A 109 -8.14 -5.25 -11.51
CA ASP A 109 -7.74 -5.00 -12.89
C ASP A 109 -6.36 -4.36 -12.97
N LEU A 110 -6.08 -3.37 -12.10
CA LEU A 110 -4.74 -2.80 -11.95
C LEU A 110 -3.72 -3.86 -11.52
N THR A 111 -4.09 -4.72 -10.56
CA THR A 111 -3.20 -5.80 -10.10
C THR A 111 -2.87 -6.79 -11.20
N LEU A 112 -3.83 -7.14 -12.05
CA LEU A 112 -3.62 -8.02 -13.21
C LEU A 112 -2.69 -7.38 -14.25
N GLN A 113 -2.88 -6.11 -14.57
CA GLN A 113 -2.01 -5.37 -15.49
C GLN A 113 -0.57 -5.30 -14.94
N LEU A 114 -0.39 -5.01 -13.66
CA LEU A 114 0.93 -5.03 -13.00
C LEU A 114 1.57 -6.42 -13.03
N ARG A 115 0.76 -7.47 -12.83
CA ARG A 115 1.23 -8.85 -12.96
C ARG A 115 1.69 -9.18 -14.37
N GLU A 116 0.98 -8.73 -15.39
CA GLU A 116 1.37 -8.90 -16.79
C GLU A 116 2.73 -8.22 -17.06
N ARG A 117 2.95 -6.99 -16.57
CA ARG A 117 4.24 -6.32 -16.64
C ARG A 117 5.34 -7.13 -15.96
N MET A 118 5.11 -7.60 -14.73
CA MET A 118 6.03 -8.47 -14.00
C MET A 118 6.39 -9.74 -14.81
N MET A 119 5.40 -10.39 -15.40
CA MET A 119 5.60 -11.62 -16.20
C MET A 119 6.42 -11.39 -17.46
N LYS A 120 6.27 -10.24 -18.11
CA LYS A 120 7.07 -9.83 -19.27
C LYS A 120 8.57 -9.87 -18.94
N TYR A 121 8.96 -9.24 -17.83
CA TYR A 121 10.36 -9.19 -17.39
C TYR A 121 10.84 -10.49 -16.73
N ALA A 122 9.95 -11.25 -16.10
CA ALA A 122 10.27 -12.54 -15.50
C ALA A 122 10.75 -13.56 -16.52
N ARG A 123 10.24 -13.53 -17.76
CA ARG A 123 10.65 -14.44 -18.85
C ARG A 123 12.13 -14.30 -19.19
N THR A 124 12.67 -13.09 -19.16
CA THR A 124 14.09 -12.84 -19.44
C THR A 124 14.98 -13.18 -18.26
N ARG A 125 14.47 -13.09 -17.02
CA ARG A 125 15.23 -13.39 -15.80
C ARG A 125 15.21 -14.88 -15.40
N GLY A 126 14.28 -15.68 -15.95
CA GLY A 126 14.10 -17.08 -15.55
C GLY A 126 13.49 -17.26 -14.16
N HIS A 127 13.01 -16.21 -13.52
CA HIS A 127 12.39 -16.22 -12.21
C HIS A 127 11.16 -15.31 -12.16
N ILE A 128 10.07 -15.83 -11.60
CA ILE A 128 8.82 -15.09 -11.42
C ILE A 128 8.78 -14.52 -10.00
N GLY A 129 8.56 -13.22 -9.89
CA GLY A 129 8.38 -12.53 -8.62
C GLY A 129 6.94 -12.59 -8.10
N ARG A 130 6.60 -11.65 -7.21
CA ARG A 130 5.29 -11.57 -6.55
C ARG A 130 4.72 -10.17 -6.62
N ILE A 131 3.41 -10.07 -6.79
CA ILE A 131 2.64 -8.86 -6.50
C ILE A 131 2.00 -9.06 -5.11
N ILE A 132 2.25 -8.13 -4.19
CA ILE A 132 1.78 -8.22 -2.80
C ILE A 132 0.89 -7.03 -2.52
N GLY A 133 -0.43 -7.24 -2.47
CA GLY A 133 -1.39 -6.22 -2.07
C GLY A 133 -1.55 -6.17 -0.54
N SER A 134 -1.54 -4.99 0.03
CA SER A 134 -1.90 -4.74 1.43
C SER A 134 -3.11 -3.81 1.46
N VAL A 135 -4.25 -4.32 1.88
CA VAL A 135 -5.52 -3.57 1.89
C VAL A 135 -5.89 -3.21 3.32
N ASN A 136 -6.12 -1.92 3.56
CA ASN A 136 -6.50 -1.40 4.87
C ASN A 136 -7.80 -0.60 4.76
N PRO A 137 -8.75 -0.78 5.67
CA PRO A 137 -9.87 0.15 5.80
C PRO A 137 -9.37 1.58 6.08
N LEU A 138 -10.03 2.56 5.48
CA LEU A 138 -9.77 3.97 5.77
C LEU A 138 -10.17 4.27 7.23
N VAL A 139 -9.19 4.67 8.02
CA VAL A 139 -9.42 5.14 9.38
C VAL A 139 -9.17 6.65 9.41
N PRO A 140 -10.22 7.46 9.60
CA PRO A 140 -10.05 8.90 9.76
C PRO A 140 -9.14 9.23 10.94
N LYS A 141 -8.29 10.24 10.80
CA LYS A 141 -7.32 10.63 11.83
C LYS A 141 -7.36 12.14 12.07
N PRO A 142 -7.11 12.58 13.32
CA PRO A 142 -7.00 14.00 13.64
C PRO A 142 -5.92 14.67 12.78
N GLY A 143 -6.13 15.93 12.43
CA GLY A 143 -5.20 16.70 11.61
C GLY A 143 -5.19 16.32 10.11
N THR A 144 -6.09 15.46 9.67
CA THR A 144 -6.28 15.11 8.25
C THR A 144 -7.57 15.70 7.68
N ALA A 145 -7.68 15.76 6.35
CA ALA A 145 -8.90 16.21 5.69
C ALA A 145 -10.14 15.35 6.07
N TYR A 146 -9.91 14.10 6.44
CA TYR A 146 -10.98 13.15 6.80
C TYR A 146 -11.34 13.14 8.29
N GLN A 147 -10.73 13.98 9.14
CA GLN A 147 -10.94 13.97 10.59
C GLN A 147 -12.42 14.14 11.02
N TRP A 148 -13.24 14.73 10.17
CA TRP A 148 -14.67 14.99 10.45
C TRP A 148 -15.60 13.92 9.86
N LEU A 149 -15.07 12.92 9.18
CA LEU A 149 -15.84 11.84 8.61
C LEU A 149 -15.93 10.67 9.60
N ALA A 150 -17.07 10.00 9.60
CA ALA A 150 -17.17 8.70 10.24
C ALA A 150 -16.41 7.64 9.42
N MET A 151 -15.81 6.67 10.10
CA MET A 151 -15.36 5.45 9.43
C MET A 151 -16.59 4.71 8.87
N GLU A 152 -16.44 4.07 7.71
CA GLU A 152 -17.51 3.23 7.15
C GLU A 152 -17.87 2.09 8.13
N ASP A 153 -19.14 1.70 8.16
CA ASP A 153 -19.64 0.69 9.08
C ASP A 153 -18.99 -0.70 8.88
N ASP A 154 -18.88 -1.45 9.97
CA ASP A 154 -18.18 -2.74 10.00
C ASP A 154 -18.73 -3.74 8.98
N ARG A 155 -20.04 -3.82 8.80
CA ARG A 155 -20.68 -4.77 7.89
C ARG A 155 -20.37 -4.43 6.43
N SER A 156 -20.29 -3.14 6.12
CA SER A 156 -19.93 -2.67 4.79
C SER A 156 -18.46 -2.99 4.49
N ILE A 157 -17.57 -2.69 5.43
CA ILE A 157 -16.14 -3.03 5.32
C ILE A 157 -15.95 -4.56 5.19
N GLU A 158 -16.66 -5.35 5.98
CA GLU A 158 -16.57 -6.82 5.88
C GLU A 158 -16.99 -7.34 4.50
N ARG A 159 -18.10 -6.81 3.93
CA ARG A 159 -18.53 -7.17 2.56
C ARG A 159 -17.46 -6.82 1.53
N LYS A 160 -16.84 -5.65 1.63
CA LYS A 160 -15.75 -5.22 0.75
C LYS A 160 -14.53 -6.13 0.87
N ILE A 161 -14.16 -6.52 2.09
CA ILE A 161 -13.07 -7.49 2.33
C ILE A 161 -13.36 -8.83 1.66
N VAL A 162 -14.57 -9.37 1.86
CA VAL A 162 -15.00 -10.62 1.21
C VAL A 162 -14.97 -10.48 -0.32
N ARG A 163 -15.44 -9.36 -0.83
CA ARG A 163 -15.43 -9.05 -2.26
C ARG A 163 -14.02 -9.05 -2.84
N ILE A 164 -13.07 -8.34 -2.21
CA ILE A 164 -11.66 -8.32 -2.66
C ILE A 164 -11.04 -9.71 -2.61
N ARG A 165 -11.26 -10.47 -1.53
CA ARG A 165 -10.77 -11.85 -1.44
C ARG A 165 -11.28 -12.71 -2.60
N SER A 166 -12.56 -12.60 -2.93
CA SER A 166 -13.15 -13.29 -4.07
C SER A 166 -12.55 -12.86 -5.42
N LEU A 167 -12.34 -11.55 -5.60
CA LEU A 167 -11.75 -10.99 -6.83
C LEU A 167 -10.30 -11.42 -7.05
N MET A 168 -9.55 -11.68 -5.98
CA MET A 168 -8.12 -12.05 -6.04
C MET A 168 -7.88 -13.55 -5.97
N ALA A 169 -8.94 -14.35 -5.72
CA ALA A 169 -8.81 -15.79 -5.57
C ALA A 169 -8.31 -16.45 -6.87
N GLY A 170 -7.35 -17.37 -6.76
CA GLY A 170 -6.84 -18.15 -7.89
C GLY A 170 -5.91 -17.41 -8.84
N ILE A 171 -5.47 -16.20 -8.51
CA ILE A 171 -4.50 -15.48 -9.33
C ILE A 171 -3.07 -15.85 -8.86
N ASP A 172 -2.35 -16.58 -9.70
CA ASP A 172 -0.98 -17.01 -9.40
C ASP A 172 -0.03 -15.82 -9.24
N ASN A 173 0.90 -15.94 -8.27
CA ASN A 173 1.92 -14.91 -7.94
C ASN A 173 1.35 -13.59 -7.42
N VAL A 174 0.08 -13.58 -7.01
CA VAL A 174 -0.60 -12.44 -6.38
C VAL A 174 -1.04 -12.83 -4.98
N TYR A 175 -0.65 -12.02 -4.00
CA TYR A 175 -0.94 -12.26 -2.58
C TYR A 175 -1.57 -11.01 -1.98
N PHE A 176 -2.68 -11.16 -1.27
CA PHE A 176 -3.36 -10.03 -0.64
C PHE A 176 -3.44 -10.23 0.87
N ASN A 177 -2.82 -9.31 1.61
CA ASN A 177 -2.94 -9.17 3.05
C ASN A 177 -3.99 -8.11 3.34
N ILE A 178 -5.13 -8.52 3.89
CA ILE A 178 -6.22 -7.61 4.20
C ILE A 178 -6.31 -7.47 5.72
N LYS A 179 -6.20 -6.23 6.20
CA LYS A 179 -6.27 -5.94 7.63
C LYS A 179 -7.69 -6.18 8.14
N SER A 180 -7.78 -6.74 9.34
CA SER A 180 -9.07 -7.01 9.98
C SER A 180 -9.81 -5.71 10.27
N GLU A 181 -11.13 -5.71 10.02
CA GLU A 181 -12.07 -4.63 10.33
C GLU A 181 -12.02 -4.25 11.81
N ARG A 182 -11.91 -5.24 12.71
CA ARG A 182 -11.82 -5.01 14.15
C ARG A 182 -10.65 -4.13 14.57
N HIS A 183 -9.45 -4.41 14.03
CA HIS A 183 -8.29 -3.58 14.34
C HIS A 183 -8.47 -2.15 13.81
N SER A 184 -9.09 -2.00 12.67
CA SER A 184 -9.39 -0.70 12.07
C SER A 184 -10.43 0.06 12.88
N PHE A 185 -11.46 -0.63 13.40
CA PHE A 185 -12.46 -0.05 14.30
C PHE A 185 -11.83 0.47 15.61
N TYR A 186 -11.00 -0.34 16.29
CA TYR A 186 -10.28 0.13 17.47
C TYR A 186 -9.36 1.31 17.16
N GLN A 187 -8.69 1.27 16.03
CA GLN A 187 -7.86 2.39 15.61
C GLN A 187 -8.71 3.66 15.38
N ALA A 188 -9.91 3.53 14.80
CA ALA A 188 -10.83 4.64 14.61
C ALA A 188 -11.34 5.19 15.97
N LEU A 189 -11.72 4.31 16.89
CA LEU A 189 -12.14 4.70 18.24
C LEU A 189 -11.04 5.52 18.96
N LEU A 190 -9.80 5.07 18.89
CA LEU A 190 -8.65 5.77 19.49
C LEU A 190 -8.29 7.07 18.76
N SER A 191 -8.47 7.11 17.44
CA SER A 191 -8.11 8.27 16.61
C SER A 191 -9.14 9.39 16.66
N LEU A 192 -10.43 9.04 16.72
CA LEU A 192 -11.54 10.00 16.71
C LEU A 192 -12.07 10.30 18.11
N GLY A 193 -11.72 9.47 19.09
CA GLY A 193 -12.13 9.64 20.47
C GLY A 193 -11.36 10.75 21.17
N ASP A 194 -11.98 11.30 22.20
CA ASP A 194 -11.36 12.25 23.10
C ASP A 194 -10.99 11.57 24.44
N ARG A 195 -10.74 12.36 25.49
CA ARG A 195 -10.41 11.89 26.85
C ARG A 195 -11.39 10.84 27.40
N ARG A 196 -12.61 10.74 26.88
CA ARG A 196 -13.62 9.73 27.29
C ARG A 196 -13.23 8.31 26.87
N VAL A 197 -12.24 8.15 26.01
CA VAL A 197 -11.70 6.83 25.62
C VAL A 197 -10.75 6.27 26.70
N ALA A 198 -10.23 7.11 27.62
CA ALA A 198 -9.30 6.66 28.66
C ALA A 198 -9.81 5.49 29.49
N PRO A 199 -11.09 5.46 30.01
CA PRO A 199 -11.62 4.30 30.72
C PRO A 199 -11.68 3.03 29.86
N VAL A 200 -11.88 3.16 28.54
CA VAL A 200 -11.91 2.01 27.61
C VAL A 200 -10.51 1.40 27.49
N ILE A 201 -9.48 2.24 27.37
CA ILE A 201 -8.08 1.80 27.34
C ILE A 201 -7.70 1.10 28.65
N GLU A 202 -8.09 1.68 29.79
CA GLU A 202 -7.82 1.12 31.10
C GLU A 202 -8.52 -0.24 31.29
N ALA A 203 -9.79 -0.36 30.87
CA ALA A 203 -10.52 -1.62 30.91
C ALA A 203 -9.86 -2.69 30.01
N GLY A 204 -9.44 -2.31 28.80
CA GLY A 204 -8.69 -3.19 27.90
C GLY A 204 -7.40 -3.68 28.51
N HIS A 205 -6.64 -2.80 29.18
CA HIS A 205 -5.42 -3.17 29.90
C HIS A 205 -5.70 -4.15 31.05
N ARG A 206 -6.70 -3.86 31.90
CA ARG A 206 -7.11 -4.74 33.00
C ARG A 206 -7.56 -6.13 32.52
N ASN A 207 -8.12 -6.21 31.33
CA ASN A 207 -8.53 -7.48 30.70
C ASN A 207 -7.37 -8.17 29.94
N GLY A 208 -6.12 -7.80 30.19
CA GLY A 208 -4.93 -8.40 29.56
C GLY A 208 -4.83 -8.12 28.06
N GLY A 209 -5.34 -6.99 27.60
CA GLY A 209 -5.32 -6.60 26.17
C GLY A 209 -6.33 -7.37 25.31
N LYS A 210 -7.22 -8.13 25.91
CA LYS A 210 -8.30 -8.81 25.20
C LYS A 210 -9.46 -7.86 24.97
N TRP A 211 -9.54 -7.31 23.79
CA TRP A 211 -10.60 -6.41 23.33
C TRP A 211 -11.84 -7.19 22.83
N ARG A 212 -12.36 -8.09 23.67
CA ARG A 212 -13.58 -8.87 23.39
C ARG A 212 -14.68 -8.43 24.34
#